data_3100a7686b378e14590c6c52c080e241
#
_entry.id   3100a7686b378e14590c6c52c080e241
#
_cell.length_a   1.000
_cell.length_b   1.000
_cell.length_c   1.000
_cell.angle_alpha   90.00
_cell.angle_beta   90.00
_cell.angle_gamma   90.00
#
_symmetry.space_group_name_H-M   'P 1'
#
loop_
_entity.id
_entity.type
_entity.pdbx_description
1 polymer ?
#
loop_
_entity_poly.entity_id
_entity_poly.type
_entity_poly.pdbx_seq_one_letter_code
_entity_poly.pdbx_strand_id
1 'polypeptide(L)'
;MERIAEKLSEIEMTARSIVDGAQEQKHQMEMKMQKQRDTFDADMEKKTNEKILKIQSDLATNMENLLKKQEEQNNNEIEVLKQDFKEHRSEYARQILERVIKV
;
A
#
# COMPACT_ATOMS: atom_id res chain seq x y z
N MET A 1 55.34 51.45 -9.58
CA MET A 1 55.36 50.02 -9.65
C MET A 1 54.69 49.29 -8.40
N GLU A 2 55.03 49.74 -7.19
CA GLU A 2 54.39 49.22 -5.96
C GLU A 2 52.91 49.43 -5.96
N ARG A 3 52.37 50.51 -6.47
CA ARG A 3 50.96 50.81 -6.55
C ARG A 3 50.18 49.85 -7.47
N ILE A 4 50.82 49.40 -8.55
CA ILE A 4 50.25 48.46 -9.48
C ILE A 4 50.21 47.05 -8.86
N ALA A 5 51.28 46.65 -8.16
CA ALA A 5 51.36 45.40 -7.45
C ALA A 5 50.31 45.30 -6.32
N GLU A 6 50.11 46.41 -5.57
CA GLU A 6 49.08 46.49 -4.53
C GLU A 6 47.67 46.35 -5.10
N LYS A 7 47.38 47.02 -6.22
CA LYS A 7 46.08 46.90 -6.88
C LYS A 7 45.82 45.51 -7.45
N LEU A 8 46.84 44.87 -8.03
CA LEU A 8 46.75 43.49 -8.51
C LEU A 8 46.48 42.52 -7.37
N SER A 9 47.15 42.75 -6.23
CA SER A 9 46.91 41.94 -5.01
C SER A 9 45.49 42.10 -4.49
N GLU A 10 44.96 43.34 -4.46
CA GLU A 10 43.58 43.61 -4.06
C GLU A 10 42.57 42.94 -5.00
N ILE A 11 42.80 43.01 -6.30
CA ILE A 11 41.96 42.35 -7.31
C ILE A 11 41.96 40.84 -7.11
N GLU A 12 43.14 40.25 -6.88
CA GLU A 12 43.27 38.82 -6.62
C GLU A 12 42.51 38.39 -5.36
N MET A 13 42.66 39.15 -4.26
CA MET A 13 41.96 38.87 -3.01
C MET A 13 40.43 38.98 -3.18
N THR A 14 39.97 40.00 -3.92
CA THR A 14 38.55 40.18 -4.22
C THR A 14 38.03 39.01 -5.07
N ALA A 15 38.78 38.61 -6.09
CA ALA A 15 38.41 37.47 -6.93
C ALA A 15 38.33 36.15 -6.12
N ARG A 16 39.29 35.93 -5.22
CA ARG A 16 39.24 34.73 -4.33
C ARG A 16 38.00 34.76 -3.42
N SER A 17 37.71 35.94 -2.85
CA SER A 17 36.53 36.12 -1.99
C SER A 17 35.24 35.84 -2.73
N ILE A 18 35.13 36.26 -3.99
CA ILE A 18 33.96 35.97 -4.84
C ILE A 18 33.85 34.46 -5.12
N VAL A 19 34.95 33.81 -5.46
CA VAL A 19 34.97 32.39 -5.74
C VAL A 19 34.63 31.57 -4.48
N ASP A 20 35.24 31.93 -3.34
CA ASP A 20 34.97 31.26 -2.07
C ASP A 20 33.51 31.44 -1.65
N GLY A 21 32.96 32.66 -1.83
CA GLY A 21 31.56 32.93 -1.57
C GLY A 21 30.61 32.13 -2.47
N ALA A 22 30.97 32.02 -3.76
CA ALA A 22 30.19 31.22 -4.71
C ALA A 22 30.23 29.72 -4.36
N GLN A 23 31.39 29.22 -3.96
CA GLN A 23 31.51 27.81 -3.52
C GLN A 23 30.73 27.55 -2.24
N GLU A 24 30.75 28.46 -1.29
CA GLU A 24 29.96 28.37 -0.07
C GLU A 24 28.46 28.37 -0.37
N GLN A 25 27.99 29.24 -1.24
CA GLN A 25 26.60 29.28 -1.68
C GLN A 25 26.19 27.97 -2.38
N LYS A 26 27.06 27.45 -3.24
CA LYS A 26 26.86 26.18 -3.92
C LYS A 26 26.72 25.05 -2.91
N HIS A 27 27.60 25.01 -1.92
CA HIS A 27 27.57 24.00 -0.86
C HIS A 27 26.27 24.07 -0.05
N GLN A 28 25.84 25.25 0.33
CA GLN A 28 24.58 25.46 1.06
C GLN A 28 23.37 25.05 0.22
N MET A 29 23.38 25.37 -1.07
CA MET A 29 22.30 24.91 -1.97
C MET A 29 22.26 23.41 -2.11
N GLU A 30 23.40 22.76 -2.25
CA GLU A 30 23.49 21.29 -2.32
C GLU A 30 22.96 20.64 -1.04
N MET A 31 23.34 21.15 0.13
CA MET A 31 22.83 20.68 1.41
C MET A 31 21.32 20.88 1.54
N LYS A 32 20.83 22.04 1.11
CA LYS A 32 19.40 22.33 1.12
C LYS A 32 18.61 21.38 0.20
N MET A 33 19.12 21.14 -0.99
CA MET A 33 18.51 20.22 -1.96
C MET A 33 18.55 18.78 -1.46
N GLN A 34 19.62 18.38 -0.81
CA GLN A 34 19.71 17.05 -0.20
C GLN A 34 18.68 16.88 0.91
N LYS A 35 18.56 17.87 1.79
CA LYS A 35 17.56 17.87 2.86
C LYS A 35 16.13 17.80 2.31
N GLN A 36 15.86 18.54 1.25
CA GLN A 36 14.56 18.50 0.59
C GLN A 36 14.28 17.13 -0.02
N ARG A 37 15.27 16.50 -0.64
CA ARG A 37 15.16 15.14 -1.18
C ARG A 37 14.90 14.12 -0.06
N ASP A 38 15.66 14.20 1.02
CA ASP A 38 15.49 13.28 2.15
C ASP A 38 14.11 13.42 2.78
N THR A 39 13.62 14.65 2.94
CA THR A 39 12.27 14.90 3.44
C THR A 39 11.20 14.36 2.49
N PHE A 40 11.38 14.58 1.20
CA PHE A 40 10.47 14.06 0.17
C PHE A 40 10.43 12.53 0.18
N ASP A 41 11.59 11.89 0.23
CA ASP A 41 11.71 10.42 0.27
C ASP A 41 11.05 9.84 1.54
N ALA A 42 11.28 10.46 2.69
CA ALA A 42 10.65 10.06 3.94
C ALA A 42 9.13 10.20 3.89
N ASP A 43 8.62 11.31 3.34
CA ASP A 43 7.18 11.53 3.17
C ASP A 43 6.56 10.52 2.20
N MET A 44 7.24 10.23 1.11
CA MET A 44 6.80 9.23 0.12
C MET A 44 6.75 7.84 0.73
N GLU A 45 7.78 7.45 1.48
CA GLU A 45 7.80 6.17 2.18
C GLU A 45 6.66 6.05 3.19
N LYS A 46 6.43 7.09 3.97
CA LYS A 46 5.33 7.15 4.92
C LYS A 46 3.97 7.00 4.23
N LYS A 47 3.73 7.75 3.16
CA LYS A 47 2.48 7.67 2.39
C LYS A 47 2.29 6.31 1.75
N THR A 48 3.35 5.72 1.23
CA THR A 48 3.31 4.38 0.63
C THR A 48 2.94 3.34 1.69
N ASN A 49 3.58 3.39 2.86
CA ASN A 49 3.28 2.47 3.96
C ASN A 49 1.85 2.63 4.48
N GLU A 50 1.35 3.86 4.59
CA GLU A 50 -0.04 4.13 4.96
C GLU A 50 -1.03 3.53 3.94
N LYS A 51 -0.75 3.67 2.65
CA LYS A 51 -1.56 3.06 1.59
C LYS A 51 -1.55 1.54 1.63
N ILE A 52 -0.39 0.94 1.87
CA ILE A 52 -0.25 -0.51 2.01
C ILE A 52 -1.07 -1.01 3.19
N LEU A 53 -0.97 -0.36 4.35
CA LEU A 53 -1.76 -0.71 5.53
C LEU A 53 -3.26 -0.60 5.26
N LYS A 54 -3.69 0.45 4.58
CA LYS A 54 -5.09 0.62 4.20
C LYS A 54 -5.58 -0.48 3.26
N ILE A 55 -4.80 -0.81 2.24
CA ILE A 55 -5.12 -1.90 1.30
C ILE A 55 -5.22 -3.23 2.04
N GLN A 56 -4.28 -3.52 2.94
CA GLN A 56 -4.31 -4.75 3.74
C GLN A 56 -5.54 -4.81 4.65
N SER A 57 -5.89 -3.70 5.29
CA SER A 57 -7.09 -3.60 6.13
C SER A 57 -8.38 -3.78 5.32
N ASP A 58 -8.49 -3.11 4.18
CA ASP A 58 -9.65 -3.22 3.30
C ASP A 58 -9.78 -4.65 2.74
N LEU A 59 -8.67 -5.26 2.37
CA LEU A 59 -8.64 -6.64 1.90
C LEU A 59 -9.10 -7.61 2.99
N ALA A 60 -8.62 -7.46 4.21
CA ALA A 60 -9.03 -8.29 5.35
C ALA A 60 -10.53 -8.16 5.62
N THR A 61 -11.07 -6.93 5.59
CA THR A 61 -12.50 -6.68 5.76
C THR A 61 -13.32 -7.30 4.63
N ASN A 62 -12.89 -7.16 3.39
CA ASN A 62 -13.57 -7.75 2.24
C ASN A 62 -13.56 -9.28 2.30
N MET A 63 -12.44 -9.88 2.70
CA MET A 63 -12.32 -11.33 2.87
C MET A 63 -13.25 -11.84 3.98
N GLU A 64 -13.32 -11.14 5.11
CA GLU A 64 -14.23 -11.49 6.20
C GLU A 64 -15.69 -11.43 5.76
N ASN A 65 -16.08 -10.36 5.05
CA ASN A 65 -17.42 -10.21 4.52
C ASN A 65 -17.78 -11.30 3.50
N LEU A 66 -16.82 -11.64 2.64
CA LEU A 66 -16.98 -12.71 1.65
C LEU A 66 -17.17 -14.07 2.33
N LEU A 67 -16.39 -14.37 3.35
CA LEU A 67 -16.50 -15.61 4.13
C LEU A 67 -17.83 -15.70 4.87
N LYS A 68 -18.29 -14.61 5.47
CA LYS A 68 -19.63 -14.55 6.10
C LYS A 68 -20.75 -14.83 5.10
N LYS A 69 -20.67 -14.20 3.94
CA LYS A 69 -21.64 -14.38 2.87
C LYS A 69 -21.66 -15.84 2.38
N GLN A 70 -20.49 -16.44 2.23
CA GLN A 70 -20.35 -17.84 1.84
C GLN A 70 -20.93 -18.76 2.91
N GLU A 71 -20.67 -18.50 4.16
CA GLU A 71 -21.22 -19.26 5.29
C GLU A 71 -22.76 -19.20 5.33
N GLU A 72 -23.33 -18.01 5.17
CA GLU A 72 -24.78 -17.82 5.10
C GLU A 72 -25.39 -18.58 3.93
N GLN A 73 -24.78 -18.54 2.74
CA GLN A 73 -25.24 -19.28 1.58
C GLN A 73 -25.18 -20.79 1.84
N ASN A 74 -24.10 -21.28 2.42
CA ASN A 74 -23.96 -22.69 2.75
C ASN A 74 -25.01 -23.14 3.77
N ASN A 75 -25.25 -22.33 4.81
CA ASN A 75 -26.27 -22.61 5.80
C ASN A 75 -27.68 -22.65 5.19
N ASN A 76 -27.97 -21.71 4.28
CA ASN A 76 -29.24 -21.68 3.57
C ASN A 76 -29.41 -22.89 2.68
N GLU A 77 -28.38 -23.33 1.97
CA GLU A 77 -28.43 -24.57 1.16
C GLU A 77 -28.66 -25.81 2.02
N ILE A 78 -27.99 -25.89 3.17
CA ILE A 78 -28.18 -26.97 4.12
C ILE A 78 -29.63 -27.01 4.63
N GLU A 79 -30.20 -25.85 4.98
CA GLU A 79 -31.59 -25.75 5.41
C GLU A 79 -32.56 -26.17 4.31
N VAL A 80 -32.32 -25.76 3.08
CA VAL A 80 -33.13 -26.16 1.91
C VAL A 80 -33.08 -27.70 1.72
N LEU A 81 -31.88 -28.28 1.80
CA LEU A 81 -31.70 -29.74 1.70
C LEU A 81 -32.40 -30.49 2.84
N LYS A 82 -32.30 -29.99 4.08
CA LYS A 82 -33.01 -30.59 5.22
C LYS A 82 -34.52 -30.52 5.04
N GLN A 83 -35.01 -29.39 4.56
CA GLN A 83 -36.45 -29.20 4.32
C GLN A 83 -36.94 -30.12 3.21
N ASP A 84 -36.21 -30.20 2.11
CA ASP A 84 -36.53 -31.11 1.00
C ASP A 84 -36.54 -32.58 1.45
N PHE A 85 -35.53 -33.00 2.18
CA PHE A 85 -35.48 -34.35 2.75
C PHE A 85 -36.64 -34.62 3.70
N LYS A 86 -37.01 -33.67 4.55
CA LYS A 86 -38.09 -33.78 5.50
C LYS A 86 -39.45 -33.91 4.79
N GLU A 87 -39.66 -33.14 3.72
CA GLU A 87 -40.90 -33.18 2.94
C GLU A 87 -41.04 -34.46 2.12
N HIS A 88 -39.97 -34.95 1.54
CA HIS A 88 -39.96 -36.08 0.62
C HIS A 88 -39.49 -37.40 1.20
N ARG A 89 -39.15 -37.40 2.49
CA ARG A 89 -38.64 -38.60 3.17
C ARG A 89 -39.57 -39.83 3.02
N SER A 90 -40.83 -39.63 3.22
CA SER A 90 -41.82 -40.69 3.10
C SER A 90 -41.96 -41.19 1.67
N GLU A 91 -41.89 -40.31 0.70
CA GLU A 91 -41.92 -40.62 -0.72
C GLU A 91 -40.70 -41.42 -1.17
N TYR A 92 -39.49 -40.98 -0.76
CA TYR A 92 -38.26 -41.69 -1.05
C TYR A 92 -38.26 -43.11 -0.44
N ALA A 93 -38.71 -43.24 0.79
CA ALA A 93 -38.83 -44.53 1.45
C ALA A 93 -39.82 -45.43 0.73
N ARG A 94 -40.96 -44.92 0.29
CA ARG A 94 -41.95 -45.65 -0.48
C ARG A 94 -41.41 -46.11 -1.81
N GLN A 95 -40.69 -45.26 -2.55
CA GLN A 95 -40.06 -45.61 -3.82
C GLN A 95 -39.04 -46.75 -3.66
N ILE A 96 -38.24 -46.72 -2.61
CA ILE A 96 -37.27 -47.77 -2.31
C ILE A 96 -37.96 -49.08 -2.01
N LEU A 97 -39.04 -49.07 -1.21
CA LEU A 97 -39.83 -50.24 -0.88
C LEU A 97 -40.51 -50.84 -2.13
N GLU A 98 -41.06 -50.01 -3.00
CA GLU A 98 -41.65 -50.43 -4.27
C GLU A 98 -40.63 -51.13 -5.18
N ARG A 99 -39.39 -50.62 -5.23
CA ARG A 99 -38.31 -51.27 -5.99
C ARG A 99 -37.91 -52.64 -5.41
N VAL A 100 -37.88 -52.72 -4.11
CA VAL A 100 -37.56 -54.01 -3.44
C VAL A 100 -38.67 -55.02 -3.65
N ILE A 101 -39.93 -54.64 -3.61
CA ILE A 101 -41.10 -55.53 -3.79
C ILE A 101 -41.23 -55.98 -5.24
N LYS A 102 -40.83 -55.16 -6.24
CA LYS A 102 -40.87 -55.50 -7.67
C LYS A 102 -39.79 -56.48 -8.12
N VAL A 103 -38.82 -56.75 -7.29
CA VAL A 103 -37.74 -57.70 -7.56
C VAL A 103 -38.07 -59.02 -6.87
#